data_e7d506d20de59ca8b7d0eb6e3c4932cb
#
_entry.id   e7d506d20de59ca8b7d0eb6e3c4932cb
#
_cell.length_a   1.000
_cell.length_b   1.000
_cell.length_c   1.000
_cell.angle_alpha   90.00
_cell.angle_beta   90.00
_cell.angle_gamma   90.00
#
_symmetry.space_group_name_H-M   'P 1'
#
loop_
_entity.id
_entity.type
_entity.pdbx_description
1 polymer ?
#
loop_
_entity_poly.entity_id
_entity_poly.type
_entity_poly.pdbx_seq_one_letter_code
_entity_poly.pdbx_strand_id
1 'polypeptide(L)'
;MKSHYQNSKYISFGDIKQLWLRDAVKQWVKIKAVQKIEFHSIQRYVYNLKSFSQFLLKNYPKINNFEDISRTVIVKYLSVLNQKKLSASTITSNLVALKNFFELGLINNFFTVNPYLIRPEDSPRKYTFLPRYIPEEVIKQLLSHLDKLPSSVMRMVLVLLECGLRYGELVSLTIDCLEQDSKGNWSIRYLLEKTNQEIIKPISNEIAAIIQEQQRYIRDCLGAKYNKLFCACKQGAAQLDFRPTPKVMNIGSFSRRLNKLAKEYQITDINGKIWRFQTHQFRHTVATRMINEGVPLPIIQKYLGHKSPEMTMTYAHIHDQTMRAHIDKFHGKVVNISGETIMVNSSLDNNQDLQWMRHNVLAQALPNGSCARPIIKGACPHANACLTCNDFRTTIEFLNQHKEQHKHCIEIIDNARSSGWERQVEMNEKVLENLEKIITSLEKEHE
;
A
#
# COMPACT_ATOMS: atom_id res chain seq x y z
N MET A 1 27.84 2.08 -1.71
CA MET A 1 28.08 2.45 -3.12
C MET A 1 27.32 3.72 -3.41
N LYS A 2 28.01 4.83 -3.67
CA LYS A 2 27.42 6.12 -4.05
C LYS A 2 26.85 5.97 -5.47
N SER A 3 25.55 6.19 -5.66
CA SER A 3 24.98 6.25 -7.01
C SER A 3 25.47 7.53 -7.69
N HIS A 4 26.42 7.40 -8.58
CA HIS A 4 26.84 8.47 -9.47
C HIS A 4 25.83 8.67 -10.62
N TYR A 5 24.57 8.87 -10.31
CA TYR A 5 23.62 9.43 -11.27
C TYR A 5 23.67 10.95 -11.15
N GLN A 6 24.76 11.54 -11.58
CA GLN A 6 24.77 12.95 -11.92
C GLN A 6 23.94 13.15 -13.20
N ASN A 7 23.23 14.26 -13.27
CA ASN A 7 22.46 14.79 -14.42
C ASN A 7 23.31 14.94 -15.70
N SER A 8 23.89 13.87 -16.21
CA SER A 8 24.56 13.93 -17.50
C SER A 8 23.49 13.89 -18.59
N LYS A 9 23.46 14.94 -19.41
CA LYS A 9 22.65 14.99 -20.63
C LYS A 9 23.15 14.02 -21.72
N TYR A 10 24.14 13.19 -21.43
CA TYR A 10 24.84 12.35 -22.38
C TYR A 10 24.94 10.91 -21.89
N ILE A 11 24.93 9.97 -22.83
CA ILE A 11 25.24 8.56 -22.60
C ILE A 11 26.67 8.33 -23.04
N SER A 12 27.57 8.03 -22.09
CA SER A 12 28.94 7.66 -22.41
C SER A 12 29.02 6.19 -22.79
N PHE A 13 29.73 5.86 -23.86
CA PHE A 13 30.00 4.49 -24.32
C PHE A 13 31.45 4.06 -24.11
N GLY A 14 32.29 4.94 -23.59
CA GLY A 14 33.76 4.70 -23.45
C GLY A 14 34.15 3.53 -22.57
N ASP A 15 33.28 3.12 -21.65
CA ASP A 15 33.47 1.98 -20.74
C ASP A 15 33.23 0.62 -21.44
N ILE A 16 32.57 0.61 -22.61
CA ILE A 16 32.44 -0.58 -23.46
C ILE A 16 33.67 -0.63 -24.36
N LYS A 17 34.63 -1.48 -24.01
CA LYS A 17 35.92 -1.51 -24.70
C LYS A 17 35.87 -2.31 -26.02
N GLN A 18 35.06 -3.36 -26.07
CA GLN A 18 34.84 -4.13 -27.30
C GLN A 18 34.12 -3.27 -28.34
N LEU A 19 34.77 -3.05 -29.48
CA LEU A 19 34.24 -2.20 -30.56
C LEU A 19 32.92 -2.76 -31.11
N TRP A 20 32.90 -4.09 -31.39
CA TRP A 20 31.71 -4.77 -31.90
C TRP A 20 30.49 -4.61 -30.98
N LEU A 21 30.66 -4.76 -29.67
CA LEU A 21 29.60 -4.58 -28.69
C LEU A 21 29.20 -3.11 -28.54
N ARG A 22 30.15 -2.21 -28.49
CA ARG A 22 29.92 -0.76 -28.38
C ARG A 22 29.09 -0.22 -29.54
N ASP A 23 29.38 -0.64 -30.77
CA ASP A 23 28.67 -0.17 -31.94
C ASP A 23 27.24 -0.75 -32.01
N ALA A 24 27.05 -2.00 -31.66
CA ALA A 24 25.72 -2.59 -31.49
C ALA A 24 24.89 -1.87 -30.40
N VAL A 25 25.51 -1.55 -29.25
CA VAL A 25 24.82 -0.79 -28.18
C VAL A 25 24.43 0.62 -28.66
N LYS A 26 25.27 1.30 -29.45
CA LYS A 26 24.90 2.62 -30.04
C LYS A 26 23.70 2.49 -30.98
N GLN A 27 23.66 1.46 -31.84
CA GLN A 27 22.52 1.21 -32.74
C GLN A 27 21.26 0.94 -31.94
N TRP A 28 21.36 0.09 -30.89
CA TRP A 28 20.25 -0.18 -29.98
C TRP A 28 19.72 1.08 -29.31
N VAL A 29 20.61 1.97 -28.82
CA VAL A 29 20.22 3.25 -28.21
C VAL A 29 19.47 4.15 -29.19
N LYS A 30 19.91 4.21 -30.46
CA LYS A 30 19.21 4.99 -31.51
C LYS A 30 17.76 4.51 -31.66
N ILE A 31 17.54 3.18 -31.73
CA ILE A 31 16.16 2.63 -31.82
C ILE A 31 15.33 2.99 -30.60
N LYS A 32 15.90 2.82 -29.39
CA LYS A 32 15.20 3.17 -28.14
C LYS A 32 14.82 4.65 -28.08
N ALA A 33 15.66 5.53 -28.63
CA ALA A 33 15.37 6.96 -28.74
C ALA A 33 14.22 7.23 -29.75
N VAL A 34 14.20 6.56 -30.90
CA VAL A 34 13.10 6.64 -31.88
C VAL A 34 11.79 6.12 -31.27
N GLN A 35 11.84 5.06 -30.45
CA GLN A 35 10.71 4.53 -29.70
C GLN A 35 10.24 5.44 -28.55
N LYS A 36 10.85 6.63 -28.39
CA LYS A 36 10.54 7.62 -27.33
C LYS A 36 10.66 7.04 -25.90
N ILE A 37 11.54 6.06 -25.70
CA ILE A 37 11.84 5.55 -24.36
C ILE A 37 12.53 6.66 -23.55
N GLU A 38 12.13 6.81 -22.29
CA GLU A 38 12.67 7.83 -21.39
C GLU A 38 14.21 7.71 -21.28
N PHE A 39 14.90 8.84 -21.37
CA PHE A 39 16.35 8.93 -21.36
C PHE A 39 17.02 8.19 -20.18
N HIS A 40 16.50 8.35 -18.95
CA HIS A 40 17.01 7.65 -17.78
C HIS A 40 16.83 6.13 -17.84
N SER A 41 15.79 5.66 -18.50
CA SER A 41 15.61 4.22 -18.75
C SER A 41 16.67 3.70 -19.69
N ILE A 42 16.96 4.42 -20.78
CA ILE A 42 18.05 4.07 -21.71
C ILE A 42 19.40 4.09 -21.01
N GLN A 43 19.70 5.14 -20.21
CA GLN A 43 20.93 5.20 -19.41
C GLN A 43 21.11 3.99 -18.51
N ARG A 44 20.04 3.54 -17.83
CA ARG A 44 20.07 2.36 -16.94
C ARG A 44 20.36 1.09 -17.72
N TYR A 45 19.74 0.91 -18.89
CA TYR A 45 20.03 -0.22 -19.76
C TYR A 45 21.50 -0.23 -20.20
N VAL A 46 22.01 0.90 -20.67
CA VAL A 46 23.44 1.03 -21.09
C VAL A 46 24.38 0.76 -19.91
N TYR A 47 24.03 1.20 -18.70
CA TYR A 47 24.82 0.89 -17.50
C TYR A 47 24.92 -0.62 -17.26
N ASN A 48 23.82 -1.36 -17.40
CA ASN A 48 23.81 -2.81 -17.26
C ASN A 48 24.62 -3.50 -18.38
N LEU A 49 24.54 -3.01 -19.61
CA LEU A 49 25.35 -3.50 -20.74
C LEU A 49 26.85 -3.24 -20.55
N LYS A 50 27.23 -2.11 -19.94
CA LYS A 50 28.62 -1.85 -19.53
C LYS A 50 29.12 -2.88 -18.52
N SER A 51 28.28 -3.27 -17.56
CA SER A 51 28.62 -4.31 -16.58
C SER A 51 28.88 -5.65 -17.27
N PHE A 52 28.08 -6.00 -18.27
CA PHE A 52 28.30 -7.20 -19.08
C PHE A 52 29.58 -7.11 -19.94
N SER A 53 29.86 -5.97 -20.58
CA SER A 53 31.07 -5.72 -21.31
C SER A 53 32.33 -5.92 -20.44
N GLN A 54 32.33 -5.37 -19.22
CA GLN A 54 33.43 -5.53 -18.26
C GLN A 54 33.61 -7.00 -17.84
N PHE A 55 32.50 -7.73 -17.65
CA PHE A 55 32.53 -9.14 -17.36
C PHE A 55 33.19 -9.95 -18.51
N LEU A 56 32.80 -9.70 -19.76
CA LEU A 56 33.38 -10.35 -20.93
C LEU A 56 34.89 -10.08 -21.03
N LEU A 57 35.32 -8.84 -20.90
CA LEU A 57 36.74 -8.49 -20.92
C LEU A 57 37.56 -9.25 -19.90
N LYS A 58 37.01 -9.40 -18.69
CA LYS A 58 37.74 -10.04 -17.59
C LYS A 58 37.78 -11.57 -17.70
N ASN A 59 36.67 -12.20 -18.12
CA ASN A 59 36.52 -13.64 -18.04
C ASN A 59 36.63 -14.35 -19.42
N TYR A 60 36.37 -13.60 -20.50
CA TYR A 60 36.32 -14.12 -21.86
C TYR A 60 36.93 -13.14 -22.87
N PRO A 61 38.22 -12.77 -22.72
CA PRO A 61 38.85 -11.75 -23.56
C PRO A 61 38.94 -12.12 -25.05
N LYS A 62 38.79 -13.41 -25.37
CA LYS A 62 38.83 -13.92 -26.75
C LYS A 62 37.52 -13.78 -27.49
N ILE A 63 36.39 -13.52 -26.80
CA ILE A 63 35.09 -13.29 -27.46
C ILE A 63 35.15 -11.95 -28.19
N ASN A 64 34.95 -11.99 -29.50
CA ASN A 64 35.04 -10.81 -30.37
C ASN A 64 33.81 -10.61 -31.26
N ASN A 65 32.78 -11.48 -31.14
CA ASN A 65 31.50 -11.38 -31.83
C ASN A 65 30.34 -11.92 -30.94
N PHE A 66 29.10 -11.77 -31.39
CA PHE A 66 27.92 -12.21 -30.64
C PHE A 66 27.67 -13.72 -30.73
N GLU A 67 28.12 -14.38 -31.79
CA GLU A 67 27.95 -15.81 -32.00
C GLU A 67 28.76 -16.63 -31.01
N ASP A 68 29.88 -16.09 -30.52
CA ASP A 68 30.72 -16.72 -29.51
C ASP A 68 30.08 -16.69 -28.10
N ILE A 69 29.01 -15.92 -27.91
CA ILE A 69 28.32 -15.83 -26.61
C ILE A 69 27.44 -17.06 -26.41
N SER A 70 27.94 -18.02 -25.67
CA SER A 70 27.23 -19.25 -25.36
C SER A 70 26.40 -19.15 -24.08
N ARG A 71 25.53 -20.12 -23.85
CA ARG A 71 24.77 -20.25 -22.59
C ARG A 71 25.71 -20.33 -21.37
N THR A 72 26.86 -20.98 -21.49
CA THR A 72 27.88 -21.08 -20.43
C THR A 72 28.39 -19.71 -19.99
N VAL A 73 28.57 -18.77 -20.93
CA VAL A 73 28.98 -17.38 -20.65
C VAL A 73 27.91 -16.68 -19.79
N ILE A 74 26.65 -16.85 -20.13
CA ILE A 74 25.53 -16.25 -19.37
C ILE A 74 25.43 -16.83 -17.95
N VAL A 75 25.54 -18.15 -17.80
CA VAL A 75 25.53 -18.82 -16.48
C VAL A 75 26.69 -18.32 -15.61
N LYS A 76 27.86 -18.16 -16.19
CA LYS A 76 29.02 -17.57 -15.48
C LYS A 76 28.79 -16.12 -15.10
N TYR A 77 28.15 -15.32 -15.97
CA TYR A 77 27.77 -13.95 -15.64
C TYR A 77 26.80 -13.88 -14.45
N LEU A 78 25.79 -14.73 -14.41
CA LEU A 78 24.88 -14.88 -13.28
C LEU A 78 25.62 -15.22 -11.98
N SER A 79 26.55 -16.19 -12.04
CA SER A 79 27.38 -16.55 -10.89
C SER A 79 28.15 -15.34 -10.36
N VAL A 80 28.74 -14.52 -11.24
CA VAL A 80 29.47 -13.29 -10.86
C VAL A 80 28.53 -12.24 -10.26
N LEU A 81 27.32 -12.07 -10.81
CA LEU A 81 26.32 -11.14 -10.25
C LEU A 81 25.89 -11.57 -8.83
N ASN A 82 25.69 -12.87 -8.61
CA ASN A 82 25.35 -13.43 -7.29
C ASN A 82 26.49 -13.26 -6.27
N GLN A 83 27.73 -13.49 -6.67
CA GLN A 83 28.91 -13.29 -5.82
C GLN A 83 29.06 -11.83 -5.35
N LYS A 84 28.62 -10.85 -6.16
CA LYS A 84 28.60 -9.43 -5.79
C LYS A 84 27.54 -9.09 -4.73
N LYS A 85 26.76 -10.05 -4.22
CA LYS A 85 25.68 -9.87 -3.24
C LYS A 85 24.67 -8.77 -3.66
N LEU A 86 24.38 -8.68 -4.95
CA LEU A 86 23.41 -7.75 -5.48
C LEU A 86 21.98 -8.18 -5.11
N SER A 87 21.07 -7.22 -5.00
CA SER A 87 19.64 -7.52 -4.78
C SER A 87 19.05 -8.29 -5.97
N ALA A 88 18.08 -9.16 -5.71
CA ALA A 88 17.33 -9.89 -6.75
C ALA A 88 16.80 -8.94 -7.86
N SER A 89 16.30 -7.77 -7.47
CA SER A 89 15.84 -6.75 -8.42
C SER A 89 16.96 -6.20 -9.30
N THR A 90 18.17 -6.03 -8.76
CA THR A 90 19.33 -5.56 -9.52
C THR A 90 19.79 -6.63 -10.51
N ILE A 91 19.83 -7.90 -10.09
CA ILE A 91 20.18 -9.02 -10.97
C ILE A 91 19.16 -9.12 -12.11
N THR A 92 17.86 -9.14 -11.80
CA THR A 92 16.79 -9.14 -12.79
C THR A 92 16.90 -7.96 -13.77
N SER A 93 17.23 -6.75 -13.28
CA SER A 93 17.42 -5.57 -14.14
C SER A 93 18.59 -5.74 -15.13
N ASN A 94 19.69 -6.40 -14.72
CA ASN A 94 20.80 -6.72 -15.63
C ASN A 94 20.36 -7.73 -16.70
N LEU A 95 19.64 -8.77 -16.33
CA LEU A 95 19.16 -9.79 -17.26
C LEU A 95 18.15 -9.23 -18.26
N VAL A 96 17.19 -8.45 -17.78
CA VAL A 96 16.18 -7.78 -18.64
C VAL A 96 16.85 -6.84 -19.65
N ALA A 97 17.88 -6.10 -19.23
CA ALA A 97 18.64 -5.23 -20.12
C ALA A 97 19.32 -6.04 -21.23
N LEU A 98 19.99 -7.13 -20.86
CA LEU A 98 20.71 -7.97 -21.79
C LEU A 98 19.76 -8.72 -22.74
N LYS A 99 18.67 -9.27 -22.21
CA LYS A 99 17.62 -9.93 -23.01
C LYS A 99 17.02 -8.99 -24.04
N ASN A 100 16.59 -7.78 -23.61
CA ASN A 100 16.03 -6.79 -24.51
C ASN A 100 17.02 -6.31 -25.57
N PHE A 101 18.31 -6.24 -25.24
CA PHE A 101 19.36 -5.91 -26.17
C PHE A 101 19.55 -7.01 -27.24
N PHE A 102 19.60 -8.26 -26.84
CA PHE A 102 19.74 -9.39 -27.77
C PHE A 102 18.51 -9.55 -28.67
N GLU A 103 17.30 -9.49 -28.11
CA GLU A 103 16.04 -9.58 -28.86
C GLU A 103 15.95 -8.48 -29.93
N LEU A 104 16.22 -7.24 -29.54
CA LEU A 104 16.15 -6.13 -30.47
C LEU A 104 17.25 -6.20 -31.54
N GLY A 105 18.44 -6.66 -31.19
CA GLY A 105 19.55 -6.87 -32.11
C GLY A 105 19.26 -7.94 -33.17
N LEU A 106 18.62 -9.06 -32.76
CA LEU A 106 18.16 -10.10 -33.66
C LEU A 106 17.05 -9.61 -34.60
N ILE A 107 16.00 -8.95 -34.06
CA ILE A 107 14.88 -8.44 -34.85
C ILE A 107 15.33 -7.44 -35.92
N ASN A 108 16.34 -6.63 -35.63
CA ASN A 108 16.86 -5.61 -36.55
C ASN A 108 18.10 -6.05 -37.35
N ASN A 109 18.45 -7.33 -37.29
CA ASN A 109 19.62 -7.91 -38.00
C ASN A 109 20.94 -7.16 -37.72
N PHE A 110 21.15 -6.70 -36.48
CA PHE A 110 22.41 -6.05 -36.09
C PHE A 110 23.52 -7.06 -35.87
N PHE A 111 23.15 -8.25 -35.39
CA PHE A 111 24.02 -9.38 -35.12
C PHE A 111 23.20 -10.66 -34.95
N THR A 112 23.88 -11.79 -35.04
CA THR A 112 23.30 -13.11 -34.78
C THR A 112 23.70 -13.57 -33.38
N VAL A 113 22.74 -14.04 -32.61
CA VAL A 113 22.94 -14.61 -31.27
C VAL A 113 21.84 -15.64 -30.98
N ASN A 114 22.13 -16.64 -30.17
CA ASN A 114 21.10 -17.61 -29.78
C ASN A 114 20.00 -16.91 -28.95
N PRO A 115 18.73 -16.95 -29.38
CA PRO A 115 17.62 -16.28 -28.69
C PRO A 115 17.33 -16.85 -27.28
N TYR A 116 17.77 -18.06 -26.98
CA TYR A 116 17.51 -18.78 -25.72
C TYR A 116 18.62 -18.68 -24.70
N LEU A 117 19.55 -17.73 -24.87
CA LEU A 117 20.66 -17.52 -23.92
C LEU A 117 20.19 -17.13 -22.53
N ILE A 118 19.14 -16.33 -22.42
CA ILE A 118 18.58 -15.87 -21.15
C ILE A 118 17.17 -16.44 -21.00
N ARG A 119 16.96 -17.20 -19.96
CA ARG A 119 15.73 -17.91 -19.66
C ARG A 119 14.95 -17.25 -18.52
N PRO A 120 13.63 -17.44 -18.39
CA PRO A 120 12.85 -16.94 -17.26
C PRO A 120 13.40 -17.38 -15.90
N GLU A 121 13.89 -18.63 -15.81
CA GLU A 121 14.43 -19.24 -14.59
C GLU A 121 15.73 -18.59 -14.10
N ASP A 122 16.42 -17.86 -14.96
CA ASP A 122 17.65 -17.14 -14.60
C ASP A 122 17.41 -15.97 -13.66
N SER A 123 16.16 -15.47 -13.62
CA SER A 123 15.78 -14.39 -12.75
C SER A 123 15.58 -14.92 -11.32
N PRO A 124 16.32 -14.38 -10.33
CA PRO A 124 16.14 -14.80 -8.95
C PRO A 124 14.74 -14.51 -8.46
N ARG A 125 14.22 -15.35 -7.57
CA ARG A 125 12.93 -15.11 -6.92
C ARG A 125 12.96 -13.77 -6.18
N LYS A 126 11.97 -12.94 -6.46
CA LYS A 126 11.80 -11.68 -5.74
C LYS A 126 11.11 -11.98 -4.41
N TYR A 127 11.78 -11.68 -3.32
CA TYR A 127 11.11 -11.61 -2.03
C TYR A 127 10.35 -10.30 -1.97
N THR A 128 9.08 -10.35 -1.66
CA THR A 128 8.27 -9.16 -1.38
C THR A 128 8.66 -8.67 0.01
N PHE A 129 9.39 -7.58 0.08
CA PHE A 129 9.63 -6.90 1.34
C PHE A 129 8.43 -6.03 1.68
N LEU A 130 8.06 -6.03 2.96
CA LEU A 130 7.07 -5.12 3.48
C LEU A 130 7.49 -3.67 3.20
N PRO A 131 6.60 -2.82 2.65
CA PRO A 131 6.89 -1.42 2.48
C PRO A 131 7.29 -0.78 3.81
N ARG A 132 8.43 -0.12 3.84
CA ARG A 132 8.91 0.54 5.05
C ARG A 132 8.16 1.87 5.22
N TYR A 133 7.05 1.86 5.96
CA TYR A 133 6.35 3.07 6.38
C TYR A 133 7.06 3.75 7.57
N ILE A 134 6.71 4.97 7.88
CA ILE A 134 7.23 5.69 9.05
C ILE A 134 6.32 5.37 10.24
N PRO A 135 6.85 4.77 11.33
CA PRO A 135 6.07 4.48 12.54
C PRO A 135 5.49 5.75 13.17
N GLU A 136 4.36 5.64 13.84
CA GLU A 136 3.68 6.79 14.46
C GLU A 136 4.56 7.51 15.51
N GLU A 137 5.37 6.78 16.26
CA GLU A 137 6.32 7.33 17.22
C GLU A 137 7.37 8.22 16.54
N VAL A 138 7.84 7.81 15.38
CA VAL A 138 8.79 8.57 14.56
C VAL A 138 8.12 9.80 13.94
N ILE A 139 6.85 9.66 13.52
CA ILE A 139 6.08 10.80 13.00
C ILE A 139 5.85 11.84 14.09
N LYS A 140 5.47 11.45 15.30
CA LYS A 140 5.30 12.35 16.45
C LYS A 140 6.58 13.12 16.72
N GLN A 141 7.74 12.44 16.77
CA GLN A 141 9.04 13.08 16.94
C GLN A 141 9.38 14.01 15.76
N LEU A 142 9.08 13.65 14.52
CA LEU A 142 9.28 14.51 13.37
C LEU A 142 8.43 15.77 13.46
N LEU A 143 7.14 15.64 13.79
CA LEU A 143 6.20 16.76 13.90
C LEU A 143 6.61 17.73 15.01
N SER A 144 7.10 17.25 16.16
CA SER A 144 7.56 18.10 17.27
C SER A 144 8.81 18.93 16.96
N HIS A 145 9.53 18.61 15.87
CA HIS A 145 10.74 19.32 15.46
C HIS A 145 10.64 19.94 14.05
N LEU A 146 9.44 20.00 13.45
CA LEU A 146 9.26 20.58 12.11
C LEU A 146 9.60 22.06 12.04
N ASP A 147 9.42 22.80 13.14
CA ASP A 147 9.80 24.22 13.29
C ASP A 147 11.29 24.48 13.09
N LYS A 148 12.13 23.46 13.24
CA LYS A 148 13.58 23.50 13.00
C LYS A 148 13.94 23.37 11.51
N LEU A 149 12.98 23.12 10.66
CA LEU A 149 13.15 23.13 9.19
C LEU A 149 12.75 24.49 8.62
N PRO A 150 13.34 24.90 7.48
CA PRO A 150 12.83 26.06 6.74
C PRO A 150 11.34 25.88 6.42
N SER A 151 10.54 26.94 6.55
CA SER A 151 9.08 26.90 6.39
C SER A 151 8.61 26.21 5.10
N SER A 152 9.29 26.46 3.97
CA SER A 152 8.98 25.78 2.70
C SER A 152 9.22 24.26 2.76
N VAL A 153 10.28 23.81 3.46
CA VAL A 153 10.58 22.36 3.61
C VAL A 153 9.61 21.71 4.59
N MET A 154 9.26 22.40 5.68
CA MET A 154 8.23 21.98 6.63
C MET A 154 6.89 21.73 5.90
N ARG A 155 6.45 22.70 5.08
CA ARG A 155 5.22 22.55 4.29
C ARG A 155 5.30 21.38 3.30
N MET A 156 6.47 21.13 2.66
CA MET A 156 6.67 19.93 1.82
C MET A 156 6.44 18.64 2.61
N VAL A 157 6.93 18.56 3.86
CA VAL A 157 6.76 17.38 4.72
C VAL A 157 5.28 17.17 5.06
N LEU A 158 4.56 18.24 5.42
CA LEU A 158 3.13 18.18 5.76
C LEU A 158 2.29 17.72 4.58
N VAL A 159 2.53 18.25 3.39
CA VAL A 159 1.85 17.83 2.15
C VAL A 159 2.16 16.38 1.82
N LEU A 160 3.40 15.90 2.04
CA LEU A 160 3.74 14.49 1.82
C LEU A 160 3.05 13.56 2.81
N LEU A 161 2.94 13.95 4.10
CA LEU A 161 2.30 13.15 5.15
C LEU A 161 0.80 13.02 4.97
N GLU A 162 0.15 14.03 4.41
CA GLU A 162 -1.29 14.02 4.14
C GLU A 162 -1.59 13.35 2.79
N CYS A 163 -0.98 13.87 1.72
CA CYS A 163 -1.38 13.51 0.36
C CYS A 163 -0.71 12.22 -0.16
N GLY A 164 0.37 11.75 0.46
CA GLY A 164 1.10 10.57 -0.02
C GLY A 164 1.66 10.73 -1.43
N LEU A 165 2.00 11.95 -1.87
CA LEU A 165 2.57 12.21 -3.18
C LEU A 165 3.95 11.56 -3.34
N ARG A 166 4.27 11.14 -4.58
CA ARG A 166 5.68 10.88 -4.90
C ARG A 166 6.45 12.18 -4.87
N TYR A 167 7.74 12.15 -4.51
CA TYR A 167 8.54 13.37 -4.46
C TYR A 167 8.54 14.15 -5.79
N GLY A 168 8.59 13.44 -6.93
CA GLY A 168 8.47 14.06 -8.24
C GLY A 168 7.12 14.78 -8.43
N GLU A 169 6.02 14.17 -7.98
CA GLU A 169 4.68 14.77 -8.02
C GLU A 169 4.62 16.03 -7.14
N LEU A 170 5.14 15.97 -5.92
CA LEU A 170 5.19 17.11 -5.00
C LEU A 170 5.90 18.33 -5.63
N VAL A 171 7.10 18.11 -6.19
CA VAL A 171 7.89 19.23 -6.76
C VAL A 171 7.41 19.68 -8.13
N SER A 172 6.55 18.90 -8.80
CA SER A 172 5.90 19.28 -10.05
C SER A 172 4.61 20.07 -9.83
N LEU A 173 4.07 20.12 -8.60
CA LEU A 173 2.89 20.92 -8.30
C LEU A 173 3.06 22.35 -8.78
N THR A 174 2.06 22.84 -9.50
CA THR A 174 2.02 24.23 -9.95
C THR A 174 1.47 25.14 -8.84
N ILE A 175 1.68 26.44 -8.96
CA ILE A 175 1.22 27.40 -7.96
C ILE A 175 -0.32 27.48 -7.89
N ASP A 176 -1.00 27.07 -8.92
CA ASP A 176 -2.46 27.03 -9.08
C ASP A 176 -3.04 25.62 -8.94
N CYS A 177 -2.33 24.73 -8.24
CA CYS A 177 -2.75 23.33 -8.04
C CYS A 177 -3.95 23.16 -7.11
N LEU A 178 -4.36 24.21 -6.38
CA LEU A 178 -5.43 24.16 -5.38
C LEU A 178 -6.77 24.52 -6.01
N GLU A 179 -7.77 23.69 -5.77
CA GLU A 179 -9.15 23.88 -6.23
C GLU A 179 -10.14 23.71 -5.08
N GLN A 180 -11.24 24.45 -5.15
CA GLN A 180 -12.36 24.31 -4.23
C GLN A 180 -13.62 24.00 -5.01
N ASP A 181 -14.38 23.00 -4.56
CA ASP A 181 -15.67 22.68 -5.16
C ASP A 181 -16.78 23.62 -4.67
N SER A 182 -17.97 23.50 -5.25
CA SER A 182 -19.15 24.30 -4.89
C SER A 182 -19.65 24.10 -3.44
N LYS A 183 -19.17 23.04 -2.78
CA LYS A 183 -19.49 22.71 -1.36
C LYS A 183 -18.41 23.18 -0.40
N GLY A 184 -17.35 23.82 -0.90
CA GLY A 184 -16.24 24.31 -0.10
C GLY A 184 -15.14 23.28 0.17
N ASN A 185 -15.20 22.06 -0.41
CA ASN A 185 -14.17 21.05 -0.22
C ASN A 185 -12.94 21.33 -1.07
N TRP A 186 -11.77 21.19 -0.49
CA TRP A 186 -10.49 21.42 -1.16
C TRP A 186 -9.94 20.18 -1.84
N SER A 187 -9.30 20.40 -2.98
CA SER A 187 -8.58 19.38 -3.76
C SER A 187 -7.28 19.94 -4.31
N ILE A 188 -6.30 19.07 -4.53
CA ILE A 188 -5.12 19.39 -5.33
C ILE A 188 -5.24 18.72 -6.70
N ARG A 189 -4.94 19.48 -7.75
CA ARG A 189 -4.87 19.00 -9.12
C ARG A 189 -3.43 19.01 -9.62
N TYR A 190 -3.00 17.91 -10.22
CA TYR A 190 -1.68 17.79 -10.80
C TYR A 190 -1.62 16.74 -11.92
N LEU A 191 -0.65 16.91 -12.81
CA LEU A 191 -0.41 16.01 -13.94
C LEU A 191 0.62 14.93 -13.55
N LEU A 192 0.28 13.67 -13.80
CA LEU A 192 1.24 12.57 -13.73
C LEU A 192 2.08 12.58 -15.03
N GLU A 193 3.30 13.12 -15.00
CA GLU A 193 4.17 13.23 -16.18
C GLU A 193 4.37 11.91 -16.93
N LYS A 194 4.46 10.77 -16.22
CA LYS A 194 4.68 9.45 -16.84
C LYS A 194 3.48 8.90 -17.62
N THR A 195 2.27 9.35 -17.32
CA THR A 195 1.03 8.84 -17.92
C THR A 195 0.25 9.91 -18.65
N ASN A 196 0.67 11.16 -18.53
CA ASN A 196 -0.06 12.33 -18.97
C ASN A 196 -1.52 12.34 -18.48
N GLN A 197 -1.72 11.83 -17.26
CA GLN A 197 -3.03 11.73 -16.62
C GLN A 197 -3.16 12.80 -15.54
N GLU A 198 -4.24 13.55 -15.59
CA GLU A 198 -4.59 14.50 -14.55
C GLU A 198 -5.17 13.77 -13.33
N ILE A 199 -4.70 14.13 -12.15
CA ILE A 199 -5.17 13.61 -10.86
C ILE A 199 -5.75 14.76 -10.05
N ILE A 200 -6.99 14.57 -9.58
CA ILE A 200 -7.62 15.42 -8.59
C ILE A 200 -7.70 14.63 -7.28
N LYS A 201 -7.15 15.19 -6.22
CA LYS A 201 -7.05 14.53 -4.92
C LYS A 201 -7.65 15.42 -3.84
N PRO A 202 -8.67 14.94 -3.11
CA PRO A 202 -9.23 15.68 -1.96
C PRO A 202 -8.18 15.82 -0.87
N ILE A 203 -8.20 16.96 -0.18
CA ILE A 203 -7.30 17.31 0.92
C ILE A 203 -8.08 17.97 2.06
N SER A 204 -7.49 17.99 3.26
CA SER A 204 -8.07 18.69 4.41
C SER A 204 -7.96 20.23 4.27
N ASN A 205 -8.79 20.95 5.03
CA ASN A 205 -8.74 22.42 5.10
C ASN A 205 -7.38 22.92 5.63
N GLU A 206 -6.77 22.18 6.55
CA GLU A 206 -5.46 22.48 7.13
C GLU A 206 -4.38 22.45 6.06
N ILE A 207 -4.37 21.41 5.22
CA ILE A 207 -3.39 21.30 4.12
C ILE A 207 -3.66 22.35 3.03
N ALA A 208 -4.93 22.67 2.76
CA ALA A 208 -5.26 23.78 1.84
C ALA A 208 -4.69 25.10 2.34
N ALA A 209 -4.83 25.42 3.64
CA ALA A 209 -4.24 26.62 4.23
C ALA A 209 -2.70 26.65 4.13
N ILE A 210 -2.04 25.50 4.38
CA ILE A 210 -0.58 25.35 4.24
C ILE A 210 -0.13 25.58 2.79
N ILE A 211 -0.90 25.08 1.81
CA ILE A 211 -0.62 25.30 0.38
C ILE A 211 -0.82 26.78 0.02
N GLN A 212 -1.86 27.44 0.53
CA GLN A 212 -2.11 28.86 0.29
C GLN A 212 -0.99 29.74 0.88
N GLU A 213 -0.48 29.42 2.06
CA GLU A 213 0.69 30.08 2.62
C GLU A 213 1.92 29.90 1.75
N GLN A 214 2.13 28.68 1.23
CA GLN A 214 3.25 28.41 0.34
C GLN A 214 3.11 29.15 -1.00
N GLN A 215 1.89 29.27 -1.53
CA GLN A 215 1.61 30.07 -2.73
C GLN A 215 1.99 31.54 -2.52
N ARG A 216 1.57 32.15 -1.37
CA ARG A 216 1.95 33.53 -1.01
C ARG A 216 3.46 33.66 -0.93
N TYR A 217 4.11 32.77 -0.17
CA TYR A 217 5.57 32.78 -0.02
C TYR A 217 6.32 32.73 -1.37
N ILE A 218 5.88 31.89 -2.30
CA ILE A 218 6.52 31.77 -3.62
C ILE A 218 6.29 33.05 -4.46
N ARG A 219 5.08 33.61 -4.43
CA ARG A 219 4.75 34.85 -5.16
C ARG A 219 5.59 36.02 -4.65
N ASP A 220 5.74 36.13 -3.34
CA ASP A 220 6.51 37.21 -2.71
C ASP A 220 8.02 37.09 -2.99
N CYS A 221 8.56 35.87 -2.94
CA CYS A 221 10.02 35.64 -3.10
C CYS A 221 10.48 35.55 -4.56
N LEU A 222 9.70 34.96 -5.46
CA LEU A 222 10.11 34.62 -6.82
C LEU A 222 9.25 35.26 -7.92
N GLY A 223 8.15 35.90 -7.55
CA GLY A 223 7.23 36.57 -8.48
C GLY A 223 6.46 35.63 -9.41
N ALA A 224 5.67 36.21 -10.31
CA ALA A 224 4.73 35.47 -11.15
C ALA A 224 5.39 34.60 -12.24
N LYS A 225 6.68 34.79 -12.54
CA LYS A 225 7.38 33.96 -13.55
C LYS A 225 7.68 32.55 -13.12
N TYR A 226 7.70 32.29 -11.80
CA TYR A 226 7.92 30.95 -11.27
C TYR A 226 6.59 30.28 -10.98
N ASN A 227 6.26 29.22 -11.72
CA ASN A 227 4.95 28.58 -11.69
C ASN A 227 4.87 27.30 -10.83
N LYS A 228 5.93 26.96 -10.09
CA LYS A 228 5.92 25.80 -9.21
C LYS A 228 5.64 26.19 -7.76
N LEU A 229 4.91 25.32 -7.03
CA LEU A 229 4.57 25.53 -5.63
C LEU A 229 5.80 25.48 -4.70
N PHE A 230 6.78 24.63 -5.01
CA PHE A 230 8.00 24.47 -4.21
C PHE A 230 9.25 24.78 -5.03
N CYS A 231 10.23 25.39 -4.38
CA CYS A 231 11.48 25.82 -5.03
C CYS A 231 12.72 25.25 -4.32
N ALA A 232 13.86 25.32 -5.00
CA ALA A 232 15.14 25.00 -4.41
C ALA A 232 15.67 26.13 -3.53
N CYS A 233 16.57 25.78 -2.63
CA CYS A 233 17.35 26.71 -1.81
C CYS A 233 18.74 26.94 -2.42
N LYS A 234 19.27 28.15 -2.31
CA LYS A 234 20.65 28.45 -2.71
C LYS A 234 21.63 27.55 -1.96
N GLN A 235 22.65 27.06 -2.67
CA GLN A 235 23.72 26.26 -2.03
C GLN A 235 24.43 27.06 -0.94
N GLY A 236 24.79 26.37 0.14
CA GLY A 236 25.52 26.97 1.26
C GLY A 236 24.64 27.69 2.30
N ALA A 237 23.34 27.83 2.08
CA ALA A 237 22.44 28.40 3.08
C ALA A 237 22.36 27.51 4.33
N ALA A 238 22.38 28.13 5.52
CA ALA A 238 22.17 27.45 6.79
C ALA A 238 20.80 26.74 6.83
N GLN A 239 20.58 25.85 7.81
CA GLN A 239 19.38 25.02 7.83
C GLN A 239 18.09 25.83 7.84
N LEU A 240 18.05 26.97 8.57
CA LEU A 240 16.91 27.87 8.65
C LEU A 240 16.95 29.00 7.61
N ASP A 241 18.13 29.36 7.08
CA ASP A 241 18.29 30.39 6.06
C ASP A 241 17.96 29.80 4.68
N PHE A 242 16.66 29.76 4.36
CA PHE A 242 16.17 29.29 3.07
C PHE A 242 16.09 30.45 2.09
N ARG A 243 17.07 30.54 1.19
CA ARG A 243 17.09 31.53 0.11
C ARG A 243 16.51 30.90 -1.16
N PRO A 244 15.26 31.24 -1.53
CA PRO A 244 14.59 30.63 -2.68
C PRO A 244 15.34 30.89 -3.99
N THR A 245 15.34 29.89 -4.87
CA THR A 245 15.84 30.03 -6.23
C THR A 245 14.78 29.50 -7.21
N PRO A 246 14.66 30.06 -8.44
CA PRO A 246 13.65 29.64 -9.42
C PRO A 246 14.01 28.30 -10.07
N LYS A 247 14.27 27.29 -9.24
CA LYS A 247 14.58 25.91 -9.62
C LYS A 247 13.84 24.96 -8.71
N VAL A 248 13.53 23.78 -9.21
CA VAL A 248 12.90 22.71 -8.43
C VAL A 248 13.94 22.11 -7.47
N MET A 249 13.51 21.81 -6.22
CA MET A 249 14.39 21.21 -5.23
C MET A 249 14.75 19.78 -5.61
N ASN A 250 16.03 19.46 -5.53
CA ASN A 250 16.52 18.10 -5.74
C ASN A 250 16.17 17.19 -4.56
N ILE A 251 15.76 15.94 -4.84
CA ILE A 251 15.41 14.93 -3.82
C ILE A 251 16.54 14.68 -2.80
N GLY A 252 17.79 14.73 -3.23
CA GLY A 252 18.95 14.56 -2.35
C GLY A 252 19.09 15.72 -1.35
N SER A 253 18.73 16.95 -1.74
CA SER A 253 18.73 18.13 -0.86
C SER A 253 17.62 18.04 0.18
N PHE A 254 16.44 17.64 -0.21
CA PHE A 254 15.31 17.41 0.70
C PHE A 254 15.64 16.31 1.71
N SER A 255 16.04 15.12 1.24
CA SER A 255 16.39 13.99 2.11
C SER A 255 17.55 14.30 3.06
N ARG A 256 18.53 15.09 2.61
CA ARG A 256 19.66 15.51 3.47
C ARG A 256 19.19 16.38 4.63
N ARG A 257 18.26 17.32 4.40
CA ARG A 257 17.72 18.19 5.45
C ARG A 257 16.95 17.38 6.49
N LEU A 258 16.07 16.47 6.06
CA LEU A 258 15.33 15.60 6.98
C LEU A 258 16.26 14.68 7.77
N ASN A 259 17.24 14.07 7.13
CA ASN A 259 18.17 13.17 7.83
C ASN A 259 19.17 13.91 8.71
N LYS A 260 19.44 15.20 8.42
CA LYS A 260 20.20 16.08 9.33
C LYS A 260 19.36 16.37 10.57
N LEU A 261 18.08 16.76 10.41
CA LEU A 261 17.15 16.96 11.51
C LEU A 261 17.06 15.72 12.40
N ALA A 262 16.85 14.53 11.80
CA ALA A 262 16.76 13.29 12.55
C ALA A 262 18.00 13.00 13.39
N LYS A 263 19.19 13.31 12.86
CA LYS A 263 20.46 13.15 13.57
C LYS A 263 20.64 14.20 14.69
N GLU A 264 20.28 15.45 14.44
CA GLU A 264 20.42 16.57 15.39
C GLU A 264 19.50 16.41 16.61
N TYR A 265 18.25 16.01 16.36
CA TYR A 265 17.22 15.87 17.39
C TYR A 265 16.96 14.43 17.81
N GLN A 266 17.86 13.49 17.46
CA GLN A 266 17.83 12.09 17.86
C GLN A 266 16.46 11.43 17.59
N ILE A 267 15.86 11.70 16.41
CA ILE A 267 14.61 11.05 16.02
C ILE A 267 14.88 9.57 15.78
N THR A 268 14.36 8.70 16.65
CA THR A 268 14.70 7.28 16.71
C THR A 268 13.49 6.38 16.52
N ASP A 269 13.74 5.16 16.05
CA ASP A 269 12.74 4.09 16.08
C ASP A 269 12.64 3.46 17.49
N ILE A 270 11.74 2.50 17.64
CA ILE A 270 11.49 1.76 18.89
C ILE A 270 12.76 1.08 19.46
N ASN A 271 13.75 0.80 18.62
CA ASN A 271 15.02 0.20 19.03
C ASN A 271 16.11 1.25 19.37
N GLY A 272 15.75 2.54 19.45
CA GLY A 272 16.68 3.63 19.69
C GLY A 272 17.62 3.96 18.54
N LYS A 273 17.37 3.41 17.34
CA LYS A 273 18.19 3.69 16.16
C LYS A 273 17.69 4.93 15.45
N ILE A 274 18.60 5.88 15.15
CA ILE A 274 18.27 7.10 14.41
C ILE A 274 17.55 6.75 13.10
N TRP A 275 16.37 7.33 12.92
CA TRP A 275 15.54 7.07 11.75
C TRP A 275 16.14 7.71 10.49
N ARG A 276 16.16 6.95 9.42
CA ARG A 276 16.57 7.44 8.11
C ARG A 276 15.36 7.65 7.22
N PHE A 277 14.99 8.92 7.02
CA PHE A 277 13.90 9.32 6.17
C PHE A 277 14.22 9.11 4.68
N GLN A 278 13.26 8.52 3.97
CA GLN A 278 13.23 8.38 2.52
C GLN A 278 11.86 8.89 2.03
N THR A 279 11.85 9.56 0.88
CA THR A 279 10.64 10.20 0.38
C THR A 279 9.48 9.23 0.11
N HIS A 280 9.78 7.99 -0.31
CA HIS A 280 8.75 6.97 -0.52
C HIS A 280 8.08 6.48 0.77
N GLN A 281 8.75 6.61 1.93
CA GLN A 281 8.17 6.20 3.21
C GLN A 281 6.91 7.00 3.55
N PHE A 282 6.86 8.29 3.23
CA PHE A 282 5.67 9.13 3.44
C PHE A 282 4.45 8.55 2.72
N ARG A 283 4.63 8.17 1.47
CA ARG A 283 3.58 7.53 0.67
C ARG A 283 3.18 6.17 1.22
N HIS A 284 4.14 5.36 1.65
CA HIS A 284 3.87 4.09 2.32
C HIS A 284 3.07 4.30 3.61
N THR A 285 3.39 5.34 4.38
CA THR A 285 2.67 5.70 5.60
C THR A 285 1.21 6.03 5.32
N VAL A 286 0.94 6.91 4.33
CA VAL A 286 -0.43 7.26 3.96
C VAL A 286 -1.20 6.02 3.48
N ALA A 287 -0.59 5.19 2.63
CA ALA A 287 -1.21 3.96 2.17
C ALA A 287 -1.57 3.01 3.32
N THR A 288 -0.64 2.82 4.26
CA THR A 288 -0.83 1.95 5.42
C THR A 288 -1.91 2.48 6.35
N ARG A 289 -1.92 3.81 6.61
CA ARG A 289 -2.99 4.46 7.41
C ARG A 289 -4.36 4.24 6.76
N MET A 290 -4.50 4.51 5.46
CA MET A 290 -5.77 4.31 4.75
C MET A 290 -6.27 2.87 4.82
N ILE A 291 -5.37 1.88 4.73
CA ILE A 291 -5.74 0.46 4.88
C ILE A 291 -6.19 0.16 6.30
N ASN A 292 -5.46 0.65 7.30
CA ASN A 292 -5.80 0.44 8.70
C ASN A 292 -7.12 1.12 9.11
N GLU A 293 -7.48 2.22 8.46
CA GLU A 293 -8.78 2.92 8.57
C GLU A 293 -9.90 2.23 7.76
N GLY A 294 -9.62 1.09 7.13
CA GLY A 294 -10.61 0.33 6.37
C GLY A 294 -11.00 0.91 5.02
N VAL A 295 -10.22 1.85 4.47
CA VAL A 295 -10.50 2.42 3.14
C VAL A 295 -10.35 1.33 2.06
N PRO A 296 -11.35 1.13 1.19
CA PRO A 296 -11.31 0.10 0.17
C PRO A 296 -10.10 0.23 -0.78
N LEU A 297 -9.46 -0.89 -1.10
CA LEU A 297 -8.26 -0.92 -1.97
C LEU A 297 -8.41 -0.18 -3.31
N PRO A 298 -9.55 -0.25 -4.04
CA PRO A 298 -9.74 0.53 -5.27
C PRO A 298 -9.69 2.04 -5.05
N ILE A 299 -10.19 2.52 -3.91
CA ILE A 299 -10.15 3.95 -3.54
C ILE A 299 -8.69 4.35 -3.25
N ILE A 300 -7.96 3.53 -2.46
CA ILE A 300 -6.53 3.75 -2.19
C ILE A 300 -5.73 3.75 -3.48
N GLN A 301 -6.00 2.80 -4.39
CA GLN A 301 -5.36 2.74 -5.71
C GLN A 301 -5.56 4.04 -6.49
N LYS A 302 -6.79 4.52 -6.58
CA LYS A 302 -7.14 5.77 -7.25
C LYS A 302 -6.49 6.97 -6.55
N TYR A 303 -6.59 7.06 -5.23
CA TYR A 303 -6.03 8.14 -4.42
C TYR A 303 -4.51 8.25 -4.58
N LEU A 304 -3.81 7.13 -4.59
CA LEU A 304 -2.36 7.10 -4.78
C LEU A 304 -1.93 7.16 -6.27
N GLY A 305 -2.83 7.02 -7.24
CA GLY A 305 -2.50 6.98 -8.67
C GLY A 305 -1.64 5.75 -9.02
N HIS A 306 -2.02 4.57 -8.52
CA HIS A 306 -1.37 3.31 -8.87
C HIS A 306 -1.94 2.74 -10.16
N LYS A 307 -1.08 2.36 -11.11
CA LYS A 307 -1.49 1.79 -12.39
C LYS A 307 -2.09 0.39 -12.29
N SER A 308 -1.61 -0.41 -11.35
CA SER A 308 -2.10 -1.77 -11.14
C SER A 308 -2.49 -2.01 -9.68
N PRO A 309 -3.46 -2.89 -9.42
CA PRO A 309 -3.85 -3.30 -8.07
C PRO A 309 -2.69 -3.88 -7.26
N GLU A 310 -1.76 -4.61 -7.91
CA GLU A 310 -0.59 -5.21 -7.26
C GLU A 310 0.28 -4.18 -6.55
N MET A 311 0.37 -2.95 -7.12
CA MET A 311 1.09 -1.85 -6.47
C MET A 311 0.44 -1.43 -5.14
N THR A 312 -0.87 -1.59 -5.01
CA THR A 312 -1.62 -1.29 -3.79
C THR A 312 -1.62 -2.49 -2.85
N MET A 313 -1.66 -3.71 -3.39
CA MET A 313 -1.58 -4.95 -2.61
C MET A 313 -0.28 -5.07 -1.81
N THR A 314 0.81 -4.44 -2.24
CA THR A 314 2.06 -4.40 -1.45
C THR A 314 1.91 -3.70 -0.09
N TYR A 315 0.87 -2.90 0.09
CA TYR A 315 0.53 -2.23 1.35
C TYR A 315 -0.55 -2.96 2.16
N ALA A 316 -1.15 -4.01 1.60
CA ALA A 316 -2.22 -4.78 2.25
C ALA A 316 -1.69 -5.68 3.39
N HIS A 317 -0.72 -5.16 4.15
CA HIS A 317 -0.30 -5.76 5.40
C HIS A 317 -1.24 -5.24 6.47
N ILE A 318 -2.39 -5.90 6.55
CA ILE A 318 -3.35 -5.67 7.61
C ILE A 318 -2.63 -5.97 8.93
N HIS A 319 -2.55 -4.98 9.80
CA HIS A 319 -2.09 -5.18 11.17
C HIS A 319 -2.91 -6.34 11.77
N ASP A 320 -2.29 -7.25 12.53
CA ASP A 320 -2.99 -8.38 13.14
C ASP A 320 -4.24 -7.95 13.92
N GLN A 321 -4.20 -6.79 14.56
CA GLN A 321 -5.34 -6.18 15.23
C GLN A 321 -6.46 -5.78 14.27
N THR A 322 -6.14 -5.16 13.14
CA THR A 322 -7.12 -4.76 12.13
C THR A 322 -7.72 -5.98 11.45
N MET A 323 -6.90 -6.97 11.14
CA MET A 323 -7.35 -8.26 10.62
C MET A 323 -8.28 -8.94 11.60
N ARG A 324 -7.92 -8.97 12.89
CA ARG A 324 -8.74 -9.57 13.95
C ARG A 324 -10.08 -8.84 14.06
N ALA A 325 -10.08 -7.51 14.10
CA ALA A 325 -11.32 -6.72 14.16
C ALA A 325 -12.25 -6.95 12.95
N HIS A 326 -11.68 -7.04 11.75
CA HIS A 326 -12.46 -7.35 10.54
C HIS A 326 -12.96 -8.79 10.50
N ILE A 327 -12.17 -9.74 10.97
CA ILE A 327 -12.55 -11.15 11.08
C ILE A 327 -13.61 -11.31 12.16
N ASP A 328 -13.45 -10.67 13.32
CA ASP A 328 -14.47 -10.67 14.39
C ASP A 328 -15.78 -10.04 13.91
N LYS A 329 -15.72 -8.95 13.14
CA LYS A 329 -16.90 -8.34 12.51
C LYS A 329 -17.53 -9.24 11.44
N PHE A 330 -16.70 -9.95 10.64
CA PHE A 330 -17.17 -10.90 9.62
C PHE A 330 -17.85 -12.13 10.25
N HIS A 331 -17.26 -12.67 11.31
CA HIS A 331 -17.80 -13.83 12.02
C HIS A 331 -19.02 -13.47 12.87
N GLY A 332 -19.26 -12.19 13.12
CA GLY A 332 -20.33 -11.70 13.98
C GLY A 332 -20.26 -12.35 15.37
N LYS A 333 -20.49 -11.63 16.43
CA LYS A 333 -20.66 -12.26 17.73
C LYS A 333 -21.95 -13.06 17.72
N VAL A 334 -21.84 -14.35 18.02
CA VAL A 334 -22.98 -15.26 18.09
C VAL A 334 -23.43 -15.35 19.54
N VAL A 335 -24.69 -15.11 19.79
CA VAL A 335 -25.30 -15.13 21.13
C VAL A 335 -26.22 -16.34 21.24
N ASN A 336 -26.16 -17.08 22.37
CA ASN A 336 -27.10 -18.13 22.71
C ASN A 336 -28.37 -17.59 23.37
N ILE A 337 -29.33 -18.47 23.70
CA ILE A 337 -30.59 -18.09 24.34
C ILE A 337 -30.43 -17.49 25.76
N SER A 338 -29.29 -17.74 26.42
CA SER A 338 -28.97 -17.17 27.74
C SER A 338 -28.34 -15.78 27.64
N GLY A 339 -28.18 -15.21 26.41
CA GLY A 339 -27.50 -13.95 26.19
C GLY A 339 -25.96 -14.03 26.31
N GLU A 340 -25.36 -15.23 26.35
CA GLU A 340 -23.93 -15.39 26.45
C GLU A 340 -23.28 -15.33 25.07
N THR A 341 -22.21 -14.54 24.94
CA THR A 341 -21.41 -14.49 23.72
C THR A 341 -20.58 -15.77 23.60
N ILE A 342 -20.77 -16.49 22.51
CA ILE A 342 -20.01 -17.70 22.22
C ILE A 342 -18.66 -17.31 21.60
N MET A 343 -17.58 -17.40 22.39
CA MET A 343 -16.21 -17.29 21.87
C MET A 343 -15.80 -18.61 21.25
N VAL A 344 -15.46 -18.60 19.97
CA VAL A 344 -14.89 -19.77 19.29
C VAL A 344 -13.43 -19.91 19.73
N ASN A 345 -13.20 -20.56 20.86
CA ASN A 345 -11.84 -20.90 21.30
C ASN A 345 -11.29 -22.08 20.49
N SER A 346 -10.04 -21.95 20.06
CA SER A 346 -9.30 -22.82 19.13
C SER A 346 -8.81 -24.17 19.71
N SER A 347 -9.46 -24.75 20.70
CA SER A 347 -9.14 -26.12 21.12
C SER A 347 -9.93 -27.13 20.32
N LEU A 348 -9.21 -27.96 19.58
CA LEU A 348 -9.66 -28.79 18.44
C LEU A 348 -10.49 -30.04 18.80
N ASP A 349 -10.90 -30.22 20.04
CA ASP A 349 -11.58 -31.43 20.45
C ASP A 349 -12.98 -31.18 21.01
N ASN A 350 -13.97 -31.77 20.35
CA ASN A 350 -15.37 -32.02 20.79
C ASN A 350 -16.26 -30.84 21.17
N ASN A 351 -16.03 -29.62 20.70
CA ASN A 351 -16.87 -28.49 21.03
C ASN A 351 -18.03 -28.36 20.03
N GLN A 352 -19.29 -28.32 20.53
CA GLN A 352 -20.52 -28.12 19.73
C GLN A 352 -20.45 -26.85 18.87
N ASP A 353 -19.73 -25.83 19.32
CA ASP A 353 -19.60 -24.52 18.66
C ASP A 353 -18.69 -24.59 17.43
N LEU A 354 -17.66 -25.46 17.41
CA LEU A 354 -16.83 -25.72 16.20
C LEU A 354 -17.60 -26.53 15.15
N GLN A 355 -18.48 -27.42 15.58
CA GLN A 355 -19.40 -28.10 14.67
C GLN A 355 -20.39 -27.14 14.06
N TRP A 356 -20.87 -26.12 14.81
CA TRP A 356 -21.72 -25.06 14.28
C TRP A 356 -21.04 -24.26 13.17
N MET A 357 -19.78 -23.85 13.32
CA MET A 357 -19.02 -23.16 12.25
C MET A 357 -18.85 -24.00 11.00
N ARG A 358 -18.57 -25.29 11.13
CA ARG A 358 -18.49 -26.22 9.99
C ARG A 358 -19.84 -26.43 9.31
N HIS A 359 -20.93 -26.29 10.06
CA HIS A 359 -22.30 -26.50 9.57
C HIS A 359 -23.03 -25.22 9.13
N ASN A 360 -22.43 -24.03 9.35
CA ASN A 360 -23.05 -22.78 8.90
C ASN A 360 -23.24 -22.72 7.37
N VAL A 361 -22.53 -23.56 6.63
CA VAL A 361 -22.76 -23.82 5.19
C VAL A 361 -23.98 -24.75 4.97
N LEU A 362 -24.44 -25.48 6.01
CA LEU A 362 -25.52 -26.47 5.97
C LEU A 362 -26.58 -26.26 7.05
N ALA A 363 -26.45 -25.22 7.89
CA ALA A 363 -27.39 -24.94 8.98
C ALA A 363 -28.74 -24.51 8.39
N GLN A 364 -29.81 -25.04 8.97
CA GLN A 364 -31.17 -24.61 8.64
C GLN A 364 -31.32 -23.15 9.10
N ALA A 365 -31.43 -22.24 8.15
CA ALA A 365 -31.72 -20.83 8.43
C ALA A 365 -33.10 -20.71 9.11
N LEU A 366 -33.16 -20.01 10.22
CA LEU A 366 -34.37 -19.64 10.93
C LEU A 366 -34.66 -18.16 10.63
N PRO A 367 -35.94 -17.74 10.72
CA PRO A 367 -36.29 -16.33 10.44
C PRO A 367 -35.56 -15.31 11.31
N ASN A 368 -35.04 -15.71 12.49
CA ASN A 368 -34.43 -14.83 13.50
C ASN A 368 -33.09 -15.36 14.05
N GLY A 369 -32.48 -16.28 13.32
CA GLY A 369 -31.18 -16.87 13.72
C GLY A 369 -30.86 -18.15 12.99
N SER A 370 -30.13 -19.05 13.65
CA SER A 370 -29.71 -20.35 13.12
C SER A 370 -29.78 -21.45 14.17
N CYS A 371 -29.89 -22.70 13.71
CA CYS A 371 -29.92 -23.87 14.57
C CYS A 371 -28.54 -24.55 14.63
N ALA A 372 -27.93 -24.64 15.80
CA ALA A 372 -26.67 -25.33 16.06
C ALA A 372 -26.84 -26.79 16.51
N ARG A 373 -28.00 -27.41 16.28
CA ARG A 373 -28.27 -28.81 16.65
C ARG A 373 -27.33 -29.75 15.91
N PRO A 374 -26.56 -30.58 16.62
CA PRO A 374 -25.67 -31.56 15.99
C PRO A 374 -26.43 -32.55 15.11
N ILE A 375 -25.91 -32.87 13.94
CA ILE A 375 -26.51 -33.85 12.99
C ILE A 375 -26.73 -35.21 13.67
N ILE A 376 -25.83 -35.60 14.58
CA ILE A 376 -25.92 -36.86 15.32
C ILE A 376 -27.20 -37.00 16.16
N LYS A 377 -27.81 -35.87 16.54
CA LYS A 377 -29.07 -35.83 17.31
C LYS A 377 -30.33 -36.03 16.42
N GLY A 378 -30.15 -36.22 15.12
CA GLY A 378 -31.24 -36.41 14.15
C GLY A 378 -32.15 -35.17 14.00
N ALA A 379 -33.29 -35.33 13.34
CA ALA A 379 -34.27 -34.25 13.10
C ALA A 379 -34.80 -33.65 14.41
N CYS A 380 -35.08 -32.33 14.38
CA CYS A 380 -35.63 -31.65 15.55
C CYS A 380 -37.07 -32.13 15.82
N PRO A 381 -37.39 -32.63 17.01
CA PRO A 381 -38.74 -33.08 17.34
C PRO A 381 -39.70 -31.93 17.66
N HIS A 382 -39.20 -30.68 17.77
CA HIS A 382 -39.99 -29.54 18.21
C HIS A 382 -40.19 -28.53 17.06
N ALA A 383 -41.43 -28.23 16.74
CA ALA A 383 -41.76 -27.14 15.82
C ALA A 383 -41.83 -25.81 16.59
N ASN A 384 -41.17 -24.78 16.06
CA ASN A 384 -41.23 -23.37 16.54
C ASN A 384 -40.74 -23.09 17.98
N ALA A 385 -40.02 -24.01 18.63
CA ALA A 385 -39.53 -23.84 20.00
C ALA A 385 -38.09 -23.31 20.08
N CYS A 386 -37.62 -22.64 19.01
CA CYS A 386 -36.21 -22.23 18.89
C CYS A 386 -35.79 -21.23 19.97
N LEU A 387 -36.65 -20.26 20.33
CA LEU A 387 -36.36 -19.27 21.37
C LEU A 387 -36.27 -19.81 22.80
N THR A 388 -36.56 -21.10 22.99
CA THR A 388 -36.38 -21.82 24.25
C THR A 388 -35.39 -22.98 24.13
N CYS A 389 -34.68 -23.08 23.00
CA CYS A 389 -33.79 -24.18 22.67
C CYS A 389 -32.30 -23.78 22.84
N ASN A 390 -31.57 -24.60 23.58
CA ASN A 390 -30.13 -24.40 23.83
C ASN A 390 -29.26 -24.47 22.54
N ASP A 391 -29.77 -25.04 21.46
CA ASP A 391 -29.11 -25.12 20.17
C ASP A 391 -29.36 -23.88 19.29
N PHE A 392 -30.18 -22.89 19.76
CA PHE A 392 -30.43 -21.64 19.02
C PHE A 392 -29.25 -20.70 19.12
N ARG A 393 -28.94 -20.05 17.99
CA ARG A 393 -27.89 -19.04 17.84
C ARG A 393 -28.41 -17.85 17.04
N THR A 394 -28.01 -16.65 17.43
CA THR A 394 -28.41 -15.42 16.75
C THR A 394 -27.26 -14.42 16.72
N THR A 395 -27.38 -13.42 15.86
CA THR A 395 -26.40 -12.34 15.62
C THR A 395 -27.10 -10.99 15.63
N ILE A 396 -26.31 -9.92 15.64
CA ILE A 396 -26.80 -8.51 15.61
C ILE A 396 -27.74 -8.21 14.43
N GLU A 397 -27.58 -8.93 13.33
CA GLU A 397 -28.43 -8.76 12.13
C GLU A 397 -29.93 -9.01 12.42
N PHE A 398 -30.22 -9.84 13.41
CA PHE A 398 -31.59 -10.19 13.80
C PHE A 398 -32.13 -9.35 14.97
N LEU A 399 -31.39 -8.33 15.45
CA LEU A 399 -31.77 -7.53 16.61
C LEU A 399 -33.19 -6.89 16.45
N ASN A 400 -33.46 -6.32 15.28
CA ASN A 400 -34.76 -5.70 15.02
C ASN A 400 -35.93 -6.72 15.06
N GLN A 401 -35.70 -7.92 14.51
CA GLN A 401 -36.68 -9.00 14.56
C GLN A 401 -36.91 -9.49 15.98
N HIS A 402 -35.87 -9.55 16.80
CA HIS A 402 -36.03 -9.89 18.23
C HIS A 402 -36.80 -8.82 18.99
N LYS A 403 -36.62 -7.54 18.70
CA LYS A 403 -37.40 -6.43 19.30
C LYS A 403 -38.86 -6.50 18.89
N GLU A 404 -39.14 -6.79 17.63
CA GLU A 404 -40.51 -6.98 17.15
C GLU A 404 -41.17 -8.20 17.80
N GLN A 405 -40.45 -9.33 17.89
CA GLN A 405 -40.95 -10.52 18.58
C GLN A 405 -41.16 -10.30 20.07
N HIS A 406 -40.30 -9.55 20.74
CA HIS A 406 -40.46 -9.18 22.14
C HIS A 406 -41.79 -8.40 22.36
N LYS A 407 -42.03 -7.37 21.53
CA LYS A 407 -43.28 -6.59 21.58
C LYS A 407 -44.53 -7.47 21.36
N HIS A 408 -44.46 -8.32 20.35
CA HIS A 408 -45.58 -9.23 20.04
C HIS A 408 -45.80 -10.26 21.15
N CYS A 409 -44.75 -10.72 21.82
CA CYS A 409 -44.84 -11.64 22.93
C CYS A 409 -45.58 -11.02 24.14
N ILE A 410 -45.33 -9.74 24.44
CA ILE A 410 -46.05 -9.00 25.47
C ILE A 410 -47.56 -8.92 25.13
N GLU A 411 -47.91 -8.57 23.89
CA GLU A 411 -49.30 -8.52 23.46
C GLU A 411 -50.04 -9.87 23.62
N ILE A 412 -49.33 -10.98 23.31
CA ILE A 412 -49.88 -12.33 23.49
C ILE A 412 -50.10 -12.65 24.97
N ILE A 413 -49.18 -12.29 25.86
CA ILE A 413 -49.27 -12.51 27.29
C ILE A 413 -50.45 -11.74 27.87
N ASP A 414 -50.63 -10.47 27.50
CA ASP A 414 -51.71 -9.63 27.99
C ASP A 414 -53.08 -10.16 27.53
N ASN A 415 -53.21 -10.59 26.28
CA ASN A 415 -54.40 -11.21 25.76
C ASN A 415 -54.69 -12.56 26.41
N ALA A 416 -53.70 -13.37 26.68
CA ALA A 416 -53.83 -14.65 27.33
C ALA A 416 -54.27 -14.50 28.80
N ARG A 417 -53.71 -13.51 29.52
CA ARG A 417 -54.13 -13.19 30.91
C ARG A 417 -55.57 -12.75 30.99
N SER A 418 -56.02 -11.88 30.07
CA SER A 418 -57.42 -11.42 30.02
C SER A 418 -58.40 -12.54 29.68
N SER A 419 -57.90 -13.59 28.98
CA SER A 419 -58.70 -14.75 28.55
C SER A 419 -58.62 -15.93 29.53
N GLY A 420 -57.83 -15.86 30.61
CA GLY A 420 -57.63 -16.93 31.58
C GLY A 420 -56.79 -18.13 31.07
N TRP A 421 -55.93 -17.93 30.05
CA TRP A 421 -55.14 -19.00 29.43
C TRP A 421 -53.77 -19.14 30.10
N GLU A 422 -53.75 -19.62 31.32
CA GLU A 422 -52.55 -19.69 32.19
C GLU A 422 -51.36 -20.39 31.52
N ARG A 423 -51.59 -21.50 30.81
CA ARG A 423 -50.53 -22.24 30.12
C ARG A 423 -49.88 -21.43 29.00
N GLN A 424 -50.65 -20.60 28.28
CA GLN A 424 -50.07 -19.73 27.25
C GLN A 424 -49.28 -18.58 27.86
N VAL A 425 -49.67 -18.07 29.00
CA VAL A 425 -48.92 -17.07 29.76
C VAL A 425 -47.57 -17.64 30.14
N GLU A 426 -47.53 -18.80 30.83
CA GLU A 426 -46.27 -19.44 31.27
C GLU A 426 -45.31 -19.71 30.12
N MET A 427 -45.79 -20.24 29.00
CA MET A 427 -44.96 -20.53 27.84
C MET A 427 -44.35 -19.25 27.21
N ASN A 428 -45.13 -18.18 27.08
CA ASN A 428 -44.68 -16.95 26.47
C ASN A 428 -43.83 -16.09 27.42
N GLU A 429 -44.02 -16.16 28.73
CA GLU A 429 -43.13 -15.53 29.72
C GLU A 429 -41.70 -16.07 29.62
N LYS A 430 -41.51 -17.37 29.42
CA LYS A 430 -40.19 -17.96 29.21
C LYS A 430 -39.53 -17.51 27.92
N VAL A 431 -40.29 -17.35 26.83
CA VAL A 431 -39.83 -16.79 25.55
C VAL A 431 -39.41 -15.34 25.73
N LEU A 432 -40.25 -14.55 26.45
CA LEU A 432 -39.98 -13.14 26.73
C LEU A 432 -38.69 -12.94 27.49
N GLU A 433 -38.47 -13.70 28.56
CA GLU A 433 -37.24 -13.67 29.36
C GLU A 433 -35.98 -13.92 28.51
N ASN A 434 -36.06 -14.93 27.63
CA ASN A 434 -34.93 -15.25 26.73
C ASN A 434 -34.70 -14.16 25.68
N LEU A 435 -35.73 -13.56 25.11
CA LEU A 435 -35.64 -12.43 24.19
C LEU A 435 -35.00 -11.20 24.85
N GLU A 436 -35.35 -10.89 26.10
CA GLU A 436 -34.75 -9.80 26.87
C GLU A 436 -33.24 -10.03 27.06
N LYS A 437 -32.82 -11.25 27.39
CA LYS A 437 -31.41 -11.61 27.53
C LYS A 437 -30.66 -11.44 26.20
N ILE A 438 -31.20 -11.94 25.11
CA ILE A 438 -30.65 -11.83 23.76
C ILE A 438 -30.52 -10.36 23.36
N ILE A 439 -31.57 -9.58 23.46
CA ILE A 439 -31.60 -8.16 23.08
C ILE A 439 -30.58 -7.38 23.91
N THR A 440 -30.57 -7.54 25.23
CA THR A 440 -29.64 -6.86 26.13
C THR A 440 -28.17 -7.20 25.80
N SER A 441 -27.88 -8.44 25.42
CA SER A 441 -26.54 -8.85 25.04
C SER A 441 -26.12 -8.27 23.67
N LEU A 442 -27.03 -8.23 22.70
CA LEU A 442 -26.77 -7.66 21.39
C LEU A 442 -26.65 -6.12 21.40
N GLU A 443 -27.35 -5.43 22.33
CA GLU A 443 -27.30 -3.96 22.48
C GLU A 443 -26.05 -3.46 23.21
N LYS A 444 -25.59 -4.15 24.27
CA LYS A 444 -24.38 -3.79 25.04
C LYS A 444 -23.12 -3.65 24.21
N GLU A 445 -23.17 -4.03 22.96
CA GLU A 445 -22.02 -4.01 22.03
C GLU A 445 -22.08 -2.83 21.03
N HIS A 446 -23.11 -1.98 21.11
CA HIS A 446 -23.25 -0.80 20.25
C HIS A 446 -22.84 0.52 20.96
N GLU A 447 -22.58 0.47 22.25
CA GLU A 447 -21.96 1.57 23.02
C GLU A 447 -20.42 1.38 23.11
#